data_053972f7392cffed6281cde9dfbbe8f6
#
_entry.id   053972f7392cffed6281cde9dfbbe8f6
#
_cell.length_a   1.000
_cell.length_b   1.000
_cell.length_c   1.000
_cell.angle_alpha   90.00
_cell.angle_beta   90.00
_cell.angle_gamma   90.00
#
_symmetry.space_group_name_H-M   'P 1'
#
loop_
_entity.id
_entity.type
_entity.pdbx_description
1 polymer ?
#
loop_
_entity_poly.entity_id
_entity_poly.type
_entity_poly.pdbx_seq_one_letter_code
_entity_poly.pdbx_strand_id
1 'polypeptide(L)'
;MQYRMIGKTGLRVSEIGFGCGNNAILMVKASYEDQVQAVRHALDLGINYFDTAYAYGLGKSEENLGRILNQLKTPAAISTKIRLDADALTDIKAATQPEVEAGLRRLQRESVDLIQLHTRVVIGRQPDQRFGMTPGEILGRSGVLAGLKAMRDKGKVGYFGFTGLGEPAALHEVVD
;
A
#
# COMPACT_ATOMS: atom_id res chain seq x y z
N MET A 1 -21.50 -11.29 -4.89
CA MET A 1 -20.35 -10.39 -5.22
C MET A 1 -19.88 -10.68 -6.64
N GLN A 2 -19.62 -9.65 -7.43
CA GLN A 2 -18.95 -9.79 -8.73
C GLN A 2 -17.45 -9.58 -8.56
N TYR A 3 -16.63 -10.18 -9.45
CA TYR A 3 -15.18 -10.16 -9.37
C TYR A 3 -14.57 -9.71 -10.70
N ARG A 4 -13.46 -8.98 -10.62
CA ARG A 4 -12.69 -8.52 -11.77
C ARG A 4 -11.21 -8.86 -11.61
N MET A 5 -10.53 -8.94 -12.75
CA MET A 5 -9.07 -9.02 -12.76
C MET A 5 -8.47 -7.61 -12.63
N ILE A 6 -7.49 -7.44 -11.77
CA ILE A 6 -6.71 -6.19 -11.74
C ILE A 6 -5.78 -6.19 -12.95
N GLY A 7 -6.20 -5.58 -14.04
CA GLY A 7 -5.43 -5.48 -15.27
C GLY A 7 -4.89 -6.86 -15.73
N LYS A 8 -3.58 -6.94 -15.94
CA LYS A 8 -2.88 -8.16 -16.39
C LYS A 8 -2.21 -8.94 -15.23
N THR A 9 -2.55 -8.63 -13.97
CA THR A 9 -1.87 -9.19 -12.80
C THR A 9 -2.23 -10.65 -12.49
N GLY A 10 -3.37 -11.13 -12.97
CA GLY A 10 -3.92 -12.42 -12.52
C GLY A 10 -4.63 -12.34 -11.15
N LEU A 11 -4.61 -11.21 -10.46
CA LEU A 11 -5.36 -11.02 -9.21
C LEU A 11 -6.85 -10.84 -9.51
N ARG A 12 -7.64 -11.80 -9.05
CA ARG A 12 -9.10 -11.75 -9.16
C ARG A 12 -9.69 -11.22 -7.86
N VAL A 13 -10.18 -9.99 -7.90
CA VAL A 13 -10.70 -9.28 -6.72
C VAL A 13 -12.18 -8.95 -6.86
N SER A 14 -12.85 -8.76 -5.74
CA SER A 14 -14.22 -8.25 -5.70
C SER A 14 -14.28 -6.83 -6.27
N GLU A 15 -15.36 -6.50 -7.00
CA GLU A 15 -15.56 -5.15 -7.57
C GLU A 15 -15.62 -4.06 -6.50
N ILE A 16 -16.03 -4.44 -5.28
CA ILE A 16 -16.01 -3.58 -4.10
C ILE A 16 -14.87 -4.06 -3.21
N GLY A 17 -13.94 -3.15 -2.87
CA GLY A 17 -12.88 -3.39 -1.90
C GLY A 17 -13.24 -2.86 -0.51
N PHE A 18 -12.60 -3.39 0.53
CA PHE A 18 -12.70 -2.89 1.90
C PHE A 18 -11.59 -1.88 2.15
N GLY A 19 -11.95 -0.60 2.26
CA GLY A 19 -11.02 0.48 2.58
C GLY A 19 -10.78 0.59 4.08
N CYS A 20 -9.53 0.44 4.50
CA CYS A 20 -9.10 0.52 5.90
C CYS A 20 -8.64 1.93 6.31
N GLY A 21 -8.99 2.95 5.52
CA GLY A 21 -8.46 4.31 5.66
C GLY A 21 -8.94 5.08 6.89
N ASN A 22 -8.24 6.18 7.19
CA ASN A 22 -8.50 7.02 8.36
C ASN A 22 -9.88 7.67 8.37
N ASN A 23 -10.45 7.98 7.21
CA ASN A 23 -11.73 8.71 7.13
C ASN A 23 -12.89 7.89 7.72
N ALA A 24 -12.85 6.58 7.57
CA ALA A 24 -13.81 5.67 8.18
C ALA A 24 -13.52 5.39 9.66
N ILE A 25 -12.33 5.74 10.16
CA ILE A 25 -11.80 5.54 11.51
C ILE A 25 -11.93 4.11 12.08
N LEU A 26 -12.71 3.26 11.46
CA LEU A 26 -13.02 1.90 11.91
C LEU A 26 -11.74 1.11 12.24
N MET A 27 -10.84 0.94 11.27
CA MET A 27 -9.64 0.11 11.43
C MET A 27 -8.54 0.74 12.31
N VAL A 28 -8.74 1.98 12.78
CA VAL A 28 -7.77 2.72 13.60
C VAL A 28 -8.26 2.96 15.02
N LYS A 29 -9.54 3.34 15.19
CA LYS A 29 -10.08 3.84 16.47
C LYS A 29 -11.21 3.02 17.07
N ALA A 30 -11.93 2.23 16.27
CA ALA A 30 -13.02 1.40 16.79
C ALA A 30 -12.50 0.30 17.71
N SER A 31 -13.38 -0.32 18.48
CA SER A 31 -13.03 -1.47 19.27
C SER A 31 -12.52 -2.61 18.36
N TYR A 32 -11.64 -3.45 18.90
CA TYR A 32 -11.14 -4.60 18.12
C TYR A 32 -12.28 -5.54 17.72
N GLU A 33 -13.28 -5.69 18.58
CA GLU A 33 -14.46 -6.51 18.32
C GLU A 33 -15.27 -5.99 17.13
N ASP A 34 -15.54 -4.68 17.07
CA ASP A 34 -16.22 -4.04 15.93
C ASP A 34 -15.43 -4.21 14.63
N GLN A 35 -14.10 -4.07 14.71
CA GLN A 35 -13.22 -4.28 13.55
C GLN A 35 -13.31 -5.73 13.05
N VAL A 36 -13.26 -6.72 13.94
CA VAL A 36 -13.41 -8.15 13.60
C VAL A 36 -14.78 -8.41 12.96
N GLN A 37 -15.85 -7.89 13.53
CA GLN A 37 -17.20 -8.05 12.99
C GLN A 37 -17.33 -7.46 11.60
N ALA A 38 -16.81 -6.24 11.38
CA ALA A 38 -16.87 -5.57 10.08
C ALA A 38 -16.08 -6.32 9.00
N VAL A 39 -14.86 -6.76 9.31
CA VAL A 39 -14.03 -7.54 8.36
C VAL A 39 -14.67 -8.89 8.07
N ARG A 40 -15.19 -9.60 9.08
CA ARG A 40 -15.92 -10.85 8.89
C ARG A 40 -17.12 -10.66 7.98
N HIS A 41 -17.94 -9.66 8.25
CA HIS A 41 -19.12 -9.37 7.42
C HIS A 41 -18.74 -9.04 5.98
N ALA A 42 -17.69 -8.28 5.77
CA ALA A 42 -17.17 -8.01 4.42
C ALA A 42 -16.76 -9.30 3.69
N LEU A 43 -16.04 -10.19 4.36
CA LEU A 43 -15.65 -11.51 3.82
C LEU A 43 -16.88 -12.37 3.51
N ASP A 44 -17.89 -12.42 4.39
CA ASP A 44 -19.14 -13.17 4.21
C ASP A 44 -19.94 -12.66 2.99
N LEU A 45 -19.86 -11.37 2.69
CA LEU A 45 -20.42 -10.76 1.48
C LEU A 45 -19.58 -11.03 0.21
N GLY A 46 -18.43 -11.67 0.35
CA GLY A 46 -17.54 -12.03 -0.75
C GLY A 46 -16.53 -10.91 -1.10
N ILE A 47 -16.33 -9.91 -0.25
CA ILE A 47 -15.24 -8.95 -0.43
C ILE A 47 -13.94 -9.68 -0.11
N ASN A 48 -13.01 -9.69 -1.07
CA ASN A 48 -11.71 -10.36 -0.92
C ASN A 48 -10.51 -9.42 -1.17
N TYR A 49 -10.74 -8.10 -1.29
CA TYR A 49 -9.71 -7.10 -1.50
C TYR A 49 -9.76 -6.03 -0.40
N PHE A 50 -8.63 -5.87 0.31
CA PHE A 50 -8.47 -4.95 1.43
C PHE A 50 -7.37 -3.95 1.13
N ASP A 51 -7.68 -2.65 1.22
CA ASP A 51 -6.74 -1.55 0.99
C ASP A 51 -6.41 -0.84 2.30
N THR A 52 -5.14 -0.91 2.70
CA THR A 52 -4.60 -0.26 3.90
C THR A 52 -3.38 0.60 3.56
N ALA A 53 -2.75 1.20 4.57
CA ALA A 53 -1.50 1.97 4.43
C ALA A 53 -0.85 2.23 5.79
N TYR A 54 0.48 2.44 5.79
CA TYR A 54 1.19 2.97 6.97
C TYR A 54 0.59 4.29 7.47
N ALA A 55 0.24 5.20 6.56
CA ALA A 55 -0.33 6.50 6.91
C ALA A 55 -1.67 6.40 7.67
N TYR A 56 -2.33 5.25 7.66
CA TYR A 56 -3.59 5.05 8.36
C TYR A 56 -3.33 4.69 9.83
N GLY A 57 -3.33 5.72 10.67
CA GLY A 57 -3.04 5.58 12.10
C GLY A 57 -1.59 5.18 12.39
N LEU A 58 -0.63 5.61 11.56
CA LEU A 58 0.79 5.30 11.69
C LEU A 58 1.08 3.79 11.81
N GLY A 59 0.45 3.02 10.89
CA GLY A 59 0.57 1.57 10.84
C GLY A 59 -0.50 0.80 11.63
N LYS A 60 -1.30 1.46 12.45
CA LYS A 60 -2.32 0.81 13.27
C LYS A 60 -3.34 0.03 12.44
N SER A 61 -3.73 0.58 11.28
CA SER A 61 -4.64 -0.10 10.35
C SER A 61 -4.03 -1.40 9.80
N GLU A 62 -2.74 -1.40 9.45
CA GLU A 62 -2.05 -2.61 9.00
C GLU A 62 -1.96 -3.67 10.11
N GLU A 63 -1.61 -3.27 11.34
CA GLU A 63 -1.56 -4.16 12.50
C GLU A 63 -2.91 -4.83 12.78
N ASN A 64 -3.98 -4.03 12.82
CA ASN A 64 -5.33 -4.53 13.08
C ASN A 64 -5.80 -5.46 11.97
N LEU A 65 -5.62 -5.07 10.68
CA LEU A 65 -6.00 -5.90 9.55
C LEU A 65 -5.24 -7.24 9.55
N GLY A 66 -3.93 -7.21 9.74
CA GLY A 66 -3.09 -8.42 9.79
C GLY A 66 -3.55 -9.38 10.90
N ARG A 67 -3.75 -8.86 12.11
CA ARG A 67 -4.24 -9.63 13.26
C ARG A 67 -5.60 -10.26 12.99
N ILE A 68 -6.54 -9.50 12.41
CA ILE A 68 -7.90 -9.97 12.13
C ILE A 68 -7.91 -11.06 11.06
N LEU A 69 -7.21 -10.85 9.93
CA LEU A 69 -7.17 -11.85 8.87
C LEU A 69 -6.50 -13.16 9.33
N ASN A 70 -5.48 -13.07 10.19
CA ASN A 70 -4.88 -14.26 10.80
C ASN A 70 -5.84 -14.97 11.75
N GLN A 71 -6.59 -14.23 12.56
CA GLN A 71 -7.62 -14.80 13.45
C GLN A 71 -8.73 -15.49 12.63
N LEU A 72 -9.18 -14.90 11.55
CA LEU A 72 -10.25 -15.43 10.70
C LEU A 72 -9.77 -16.55 9.76
N LYS A 73 -8.45 -16.72 9.59
CA LYS A 73 -7.82 -17.71 8.70
C LYS A 73 -8.38 -17.68 7.28
N THR A 74 -8.74 -16.51 6.79
CA THR A 74 -9.36 -16.35 5.47
C THR A 74 -8.35 -15.68 4.52
N PRO A 75 -8.13 -16.25 3.33
CA PRO A 75 -7.30 -15.61 2.32
C PRO A 75 -7.97 -14.35 1.80
N ALA A 76 -7.18 -13.29 1.62
CA ALA A 76 -7.62 -12.03 1.04
C ALA A 76 -6.45 -11.37 0.31
N ALA A 77 -6.77 -10.70 -0.79
CA ALA A 77 -5.80 -9.85 -1.48
C ALA A 77 -5.62 -8.55 -0.69
N ILE A 78 -4.38 -8.21 -0.40
CA ILE A 78 -4.03 -7.03 0.39
C ILE A 78 -3.24 -6.04 -0.47
N SER A 79 -3.73 -4.80 -0.49
CA SER A 79 -2.98 -3.64 -0.95
C SER A 79 -2.55 -2.83 0.26
N THR A 80 -1.25 -2.52 0.33
CA THR A 80 -0.75 -1.53 1.30
C THR A 80 0.11 -0.48 0.61
N LYS A 81 0.61 0.48 1.39
CA LYS A 81 1.33 1.62 0.82
C LYS A 81 2.52 1.99 1.69
N ILE A 82 3.65 2.27 1.03
CA ILE A 82 4.83 2.84 1.65
C ILE A 82 4.87 4.36 1.46
N ARG A 83 5.48 5.05 2.40
CA ARG A 83 5.73 6.48 2.30
C ARG A 83 7.22 6.74 2.47
N LEU A 84 7.80 7.37 1.46
CA LEU A 84 9.17 7.85 1.50
C LEU A 84 9.17 9.37 1.67
N ASP A 85 10.06 9.88 2.49
CA ASP A 85 10.22 11.30 2.76
C ASP A 85 11.60 11.82 2.33
N ALA A 86 11.91 13.06 2.66
CA ALA A 86 13.16 13.69 2.27
C ALA A 86 14.42 12.96 2.77
N ASP A 87 14.33 12.26 3.89
CA ASP A 87 15.47 11.53 4.46
C ASP A 87 15.84 10.30 3.62
N ALA A 88 14.88 9.75 2.88
CA ALA A 88 15.08 8.63 1.97
C ALA A 88 15.83 9.00 0.68
N LEU A 89 15.97 10.29 0.36
CA LEU A 89 16.47 10.76 -0.94
C LEU A 89 17.98 10.52 -1.16
N THR A 90 18.73 10.26 -0.11
CA THR A 90 20.15 9.92 -0.21
C THR A 90 20.39 8.55 -0.83
N ASP A 91 19.51 7.58 -0.58
CA ASP A 91 19.48 6.27 -1.23
C ASP A 91 18.04 5.73 -1.25
N ILE A 92 17.27 6.16 -2.24
CA ILE A 92 15.85 5.85 -2.37
C ILE A 92 15.61 4.34 -2.50
N LYS A 93 16.46 3.68 -3.30
CA LYS A 93 16.35 2.22 -3.49
C LYS A 93 16.58 1.47 -2.19
N ALA A 94 17.61 1.82 -1.42
CA ALA A 94 17.88 1.20 -0.12
C ALA A 94 16.78 1.51 0.91
N ALA A 95 16.25 2.74 0.92
CA ALA A 95 15.17 3.15 1.81
C ALA A 95 13.84 2.42 1.55
N THR A 96 13.61 1.92 0.34
CA THR A 96 12.38 1.21 -0.01
C THR A 96 12.23 -0.12 0.72
N GLN A 97 13.30 -0.88 0.88
CA GLN A 97 13.25 -2.22 1.49
C GLN A 97 12.76 -2.20 2.95
N PRO A 98 13.33 -1.40 3.88
CA PRO A 98 12.89 -1.39 5.27
C PRO A 98 11.43 -0.94 5.43
N GLU A 99 10.93 -0.05 4.57
CA GLU A 99 9.53 0.38 4.57
C GLU A 99 8.59 -0.75 4.18
N VAL A 100 8.92 -1.50 3.12
CA VAL A 100 8.15 -2.70 2.72
C VAL A 100 8.16 -3.73 3.84
N GLU A 101 9.33 -4.07 4.38
CA GLU A 101 9.45 -5.07 5.46
C GLU A 101 8.73 -4.64 6.74
N ALA A 102 8.73 -3.35 7.07
CA ALA A 102 7.97 -2.84 8.20
C ALA A 102 6.46 -3.01 8.00
N GLY A 103 5.94 -2.73 6.79
CA GLY A 103 4.54 -2.99 6.43
C GLY A 103 4.18 -4.47 6.55
N LEU A 104 5.02 -5.37 6.03
CA LEU A 104 4.82 -6.81 6.14
C LEU A 104 4.79 -7.30 7.59
N ARG A 105 5.69 -6.78 8.45
CA ARG A 105 5.67 -7.10 9.89
C ARG A 105 4.37 -6.67 10.55
N ARG A 106 3.87 -5.45 10.29
CA ARG A 106 2.60 -4.96 10.83
C ARG A 106 1.42 -5.80 10.34
N LEU A 107 1.40 -6.16 9.06
CA LEU A 107 0.39 -7.04 8.47
C LEU A 107 0.53 -8.51 8.91
N GLN A 108 1.62 -8.89 9.57
CA GLN A 108 1.94 -10.28 9.96
C GLN A 108 1.92 -11.20 8.73
N ARG A 109 2.53 -10.76 7.62
CA ARG A 109 2.59 -11.46 6.34
C ARG A 109 4.04 -11.55 5.85
N GLU A 110 4.33 -12.61 5.11
CA GLU A 110 5.62 -12.77 4.44
C GLU A 110 5.70 -12.00 3.12
N SER A 111 4.54 -11.78 2.51
CA SER A 111 4.37 -11.03 1.26
C SER A 111 3.03 -10.31 1.21
N VAL A 112 2.90 -9.38 0.27
CA VAL A 112 1.66 -8.64 -0.02
C VAL A 112 1.39 -8.66 -1.52
N ASP A 113 0.10 -8.70 -1.90
CA ASP A 113 -0.32 -8.78 -3.30
C ASP A 113 0.01 -7.51 -4.08
N LEU A 114 -0.27 -6.35 -3.48
CA LEU A 114 -0.04 -5.05 -4.10
C LEU A 114 0.56 -4.08 -3.08
N ILE A 115 1.59 -3.34 -3.51
CA ILE A 115 2.13 -2.21 -2.75
C ILE A 115 2.15 -0.95 -3.59
N GLN A 116 1.86 0.20 -2.98
CA GLN A 116 1.82 1.48 -3.67
C GLN A 116 2.74 2.49 -2.99
N LEU A 117 3.40 3.33 -3.79
CA LEU A 117 4.03 4.54 -3.28
C LEU A 117 2.93 5.54 -2.87
N HIS A 118 2.94 5.99 -1.63
CA HIS A 118 1.95 6.91 -1.04
C HIS A 118 2.53 8.31 -0.81
N THR A 119 3.46 8.72 -1.64
CA THR A 119 4.08 10.03 -1.64
C THR A 119 3.55 10.85 -2.82
N ARG A 120 3.36 12.16 -2.63
CA ARG A 120 2.92 13.05 -3.72
C ARG A 120 3.95 13.04 -4.84
N VAL A 121 3.49 13.02 -6.08
CA VAL A 121 4.35 13.17 -7.27
C VAL A 121 4.33 14.63 -7.70
N VAL A 122 5.50 15.24 -7.84
CA VAL A 122 5.68 16.66 -8.13
C VAL A 122 6.71 16.85 -9.26
N ILE A 123 6.55 17.89 -10.09
CA ILE A 123 7.53 18.23 -11.14
C ILE A 123 8.84 18.70 -10.50
N GLY A 124 8.74 19.57 -9.47
CA GLY A 124 9.87 20.09 -8.71
C GLY A 124 9.53 20.20 -7.25
N ARG A 125 10.45 19.70 -6.40
CA ARG A 125 10.25 19.80 -4.94
C ARG A 125 10.58 21.17 -4.44
N GLN A 126 9.67 21.77 -3.66
CA GLN A 126 9.97 22.98 -2.90
C GLN A 126 10.82 22.62 -1.66
N PRO A 127 11.69 23.52 -1.19
CA PRO A 127 12.58 23.24 -0.04
C PRO A 127 11.86 22.83 1.24
N ASP A 128 10.62 23.27 1.44
CA ASP A 128 9.76 22.95 2.59
C ASP A 128 8.88 21.71 2.38
N GLN A 129 8.88 21.14 1.19
CA GLN A 129 8.12 19.92 0.88
C GLN A 129 8.85 18.65 1.33
N ARG A 130 8.55 18.22 2.55
CA ARG A 130 9.11 16.97 3.09
C ARG A 130 8.63 15.71 2.36
N PHE A 131 7.41 15.73 1.81
CA PHE A 131 6.76 14.58 1.18
C PHE A 131 6.39 14.88 -0.28
N GLY A 132 7.38 14.92 -1.13
CA GLY A 132 7.21 15.05 -2.57
C GLY A 132 8.32 14.30 -3.30
N MET A 133 7.99 13.56 -4.34
CA MET A 133 8.96 12.87 -5.18
C MET A 133 8.74 13.24 -6.64
N THR A 134 9.84 13.45 -7.34
CA THR A 134 9.81 13.70 -8.78
C THR A 134 9.72 12.39 -9.56
N PRO A 135 9.25 12.41 -10.83
CA PRO A 135 9.29 11.24 -11.71
C PRO A 135 10.69 10.61 -11.81
N GLY A 136 11.74 11.43 -11.86
CA GLY A 136 13.12 10.95 -11.89
C GLY A 136 13.54 10.16 -10.65
N GLU A 137 13.08 10.56 -9.46
CA GLU A 137 13.30 9.84 -8.20
C GLU A 137 12.48 8.55 -8.10
N ILE A 138 11.35 8.50 -8.77
CA ILE A 138 10.50 7.30 -8.81
C ILE A 138 11.03 6.29 -9.84
N LEU A 139 11.29 6.72 -11.07
CA LEU A 139 11.61 5.88 -12.23
C LEU A 139 13.11 5.64 -12.42
N GLY A 140 13.95 6.47 -11.81
CA GLY A 140 15.41 6.42 -11.96
C GLY A 140 16.02 5.06 -11.57
N ARG A 141 17.26 4.80 -12.03
CA ARG A 141 17.97 3.52 -11.80
C ARG A 141 18.12 3.14 -10.34
N SER A 142 18.18 4.12 -9.44
CA SER A 142 18.23 3.93 -7.98
C SER A 142 16.98 4.48 -7.30
N GLY A 143 15.87 4.64 -8.03
CA GLY A 143 14.61 5.18 -7.55
C GLY A 143 13.72 4.13 -6.88
N VAL A 144 12.51 4.57 -6.55
CA VAL A 144 11.48 3.74 -5.87
C VAL A 144 11.18 2.49 -6.69
N LEU A 145 11.01 2.63 -8.01
CA LEU A 145 10.71 1.51 -8.91
C LEU A 145 11.78 0.41 -8.83
N ALA A 146 13.05 0.79 -8.76
CA ALA A 146 14.16 -0.16 -8.62
C ALA A 146 14.11 -0.90 -7.26
N GLY A 147 13.77 -0.18 -6.19
CA GLY A 147 13.56 -0.78 -4.86
C GLY A 147 12.39 -1.76 -4.84
N LEU A 148 11.24 -1.38 -5.39
CA LEU A 148 10.05 -2.23 -5.45
C LEU A 148 10.27 -3.47 -6.34
N LYS A 149 10.98 -3.34 -7.46
CA LYS A 149 11.39 -4.48 -8.30
C LYS A 149 12.25 -5.46 -7.50
N ALA A 150 13.23 -4.97 -6.75
CA ALA A 150 14.07 -5.82 -5.89
C ALA A 150 13.25 -6.56 -4.82
N MET A 151 12.22 -5.93 -4.26
CA MET A 151 11.33 -6.58 -3.29
C MET A 151 10.41 -7.62 -3.94
N ARG A 152 9.96 -7.37 -5.17
CA ARG A 152 9.23 -8.37 -5.95
C ARG A 152 10.11 -9.59 -6.27
N ASP A 153 11.34 -9.36 -6.69
CA ASP A 153 12.28 -10.44 -7.02
C ASP A 153 12.63 -11.31 -5.79
N LYS A 154 12.53 -10.73 -4.57
CA LYS A 154 12.61 -11.45 -3.29
C LYS A 154 11.30 -12.14 -2.89
N GLY A 155 10.23 -12.06 -3.69
CA GLY A 155 8.92 -12.61 -3.38
C GLY A 155 8.15 -11.91 -2.25
N LYS A 156 8.57 -10.69 -1.87
CA LYS A 156 7.92 -9.90 -0.79
C LYS A 156 6.73 -9.09 -1.27
N VAL A 157 6.68 -8.79 -2.57
CA VAL A 157 5.64 -7.98 -3.21
C VAL A 157 5.22 -8.66 -4.51
N GLY A 158 3.93 -8.83 -4.73
CA GLY A 158 3.41 -9.35 -6.00
C GLY A 158 3.46 -8.29 -7.09
N TYR A 159 2.73 -7.22 -6.88
CA TYR A 159 2.62 -6.09 -7.80
C TYR A 159 2.85 -4.76 -7.08
N PHE A 160 3.17 -3.72 -7.85
CA PHE A 160 3.39 -2.40 -7.29
C PHE A 160 2.83 -1.31 -8.22
N GLY A 161 2.56 -0.17 -7.62
CA GLY A 161 2.04 1.02 -8.28
C GLY A 161 2.27 2.25 -7.42
N PHE A 162 1.49 3.28 -7.65
CA PHE A 162 1.51 4.49 -6.84
C PHE A 162 0.10 5.06 -6.67
N THR A 163 -0.09 5.86 -5.64
CA THR A 163 -1.32 6.60 -5.43
C THR A 163 -1.30 7.86 -6.28
N GLY A 164 -2.35 8.12 -7.04
CA GLY A 164 -2.47 9.29 -7.93
C GLY A 164 -2.60 10.61 -7.16
N LEU A 165 -1.65 10.90 -6.28
CA LEU A 165 -1.55 12.14 -5.52
C LEU A 165 -0.45 13.02 -6.10
N GLY A 166 -0.73 14.28 -6.42
CA GLY A 166 0.30 15.20 -6.86
C GLY A 166 -0.12 16.06 -8.05
N GLU A 167 0.87 16.46 -8.84
CA GLU A 167 0.68 17.31 -10.00
C GLU A 167 0.34 16.46 -11.23
N PRO A 168 -0.74 16.77 -11.96
CA PRO A 168 -1.18 15.95 -13.10
C PRO A 168 -0.08 15.64 -14.11
N ALA A 169 0.73 16.63 -14.48
CA ALA A 169 1.82 16.42 -15.45
C ALA A 169 2.87 15.43 -14.91
N ALA A 170 3.24 15.53 -13.62
CA ALA A 170 4.16 14.59 -12.99
C ALA A 170 3.59 13.18 -12.88
N LEU A 171 2.26 13.06 -12.62
CA LEU A 171 1.58 11.76 -12.57
C LEU A 171 1.57 11.08 -13.94
N HIS A 172 1.32 11.82 -15.02
CA HIS A 172 1.39 11.30 -16.39
C HIS A 172 2.81 10.80 -16.72
N GLU A 173 3.85 11.56 -16.39
CA GLU A 173 5.23 11.14 -16.61
C GLU A 173 5.60 9.82 -15.92
N VAL A 174 4.97 9.51 -14.77
CA VAL A 174 5.21 8.23 -14.08
C VAL A 174 4.43 7.07 -14.71
N VAL A 175 3.30 7.33 -15.39
CA VAL A 175 2.45 6.28 -15.99
C VAL A 175 2.92 5.91 -17.39
N ASP A 176 3.38 6.90 -18.18
CA ASP A 176 3.81 6.75 -19.58
C ASP A 176 5.20 6.06 -19.67
#